data_5ed497f3e705fd4d21ece67ae091dfbf
#
_entry.id   5ed497f3e705fd4d21ece67ae091dfbf
#
_cell.length_a   1.000
_cell.length_b   1.000
_cell.length_c   1.000
_cell.angle_alpha   90.00
_cell.angle_beta   90.00
_cell.angle_gamma   90.00
#
_symmetry.space_group_name_H-M   'P 1'
#
loop_
_entity.id
_entity.type
_entity.pdbx_description
1 polymer ?
#
loop_
_entity_poly.entity_id
_entity_poly.type
_entity_poly.pdbx_seq_one_letter_code
_entity_poly.pdbx_strand_id
1 'polypeptide(L)'
;MEGFFDRANAILLGADRARGIEEPRVAIRQLVNEMIEFREAAALALGAAWSSKPRETQDEFLELFTGVLERGFVAAIATKANVAGGVKIQYVGESVSGDQAVVATTLLGRSGSDVPVDYRMVRRGDRWKVQDVIIEDVSLIANYRAQFSRILRDYPYTGLIAKMRGEATEASPPTRQRAAPAPSRCHGRAG
;
A
#
# COMPACT_ATOMS: atom_id res chain seq x y z
N MET A 1 -10.07 14.17 7.05
CA MET A 1 -9.14 13.45 6.15
C MET A 1 -9.12 14.02 4.73
N GLU A 2 -10.20 14.61 4.27
CA GLU A 2 -10.36 15.23 2.95
C GLU A 2 -9.20 16.17 2.56
N GLY A 3 -8.78 17.08 3.42
CA GLY A 3 -7.68 18.01 3.16
C GLY A 3 -6.31 17.37 2.85
N PHE A 4 -6.10 16.09 3.21
CA PHE A 4 -4.92 15.35 2.77
C PHE A 4 -4.98 15.02 1.28
N PHE A 5 -6.13 14.55 0.82
CA PHE A 5 -6.33 14.20 -0.60
C PHE A 5 -6.31 15.44 -1.49
N ASP A 6 -6.76 16.60 -0.98
CA ASP A 6 -6.65 17.87 -1.68
C ASP A 6 -5.18 18.26 -1.87
N ARG A 7 -4.33 18.11 -0.84
CA ARG A 7 -2.88 18.33 -0.96
C ARG A 7 -2.23 17.35 -1.94
N ALA A 8 -2.60 16.06 -1.86
CA ALA A 8 -2.10 15.04 -2.78
C ALA A 8 -2.49 15.38 -4.24
N ASN A 9 -3.72 15.79 -4.48
CA ASN A 9 -4.19 16.21 -5.78
C ASN A 9 -3.43 17.45 -6.29
N ALA A 10 -3.20 18.45 -5.45
CA ALA A 10 -2.44 19.64 -5.82
C ALA A 10 -1.03 19.29 -6.33
N ILE A 11 -0.36 18.35 -5.66
CA ILE A 11 0.95 17.84 -6.06
C ILE A 11 0.87 17.06 -7.39
N LEU A 12 -0.09 16.12 -7.49
CA LEU A 12 -0.25 15.25 -8.66
C LEU A 12 -0.62 16.02 -9.93
N LEU A 13 -1.44 17.06 -9.79
CA LEU A 13 -1.87 17.91 -10.91
C LEU A 13 -0.83 18.97 -11.29
N GLY A 14 0.31 19.01 -10.59
CA GLY A 14 1.39 19.95 -10.87
C GLY A 14 1.12 21.39 -10.44
N ALA A 15 0.06 21.63 -9.65
CA ALA A 15 -0.24 22.96 -9.12
C ALA A 15 0.89 23.52 -8.23
N ASP A 16 1.69 22.64 -7.62
CA ASP A 16 2.83 23.01 -6.78
C ASP A 16 4.11 23.38 -7.55
N ARG A 17 4.17 23.08 -8.88
CA ARG A 17 5.27 23.57 -9.73
C ARG A 17 5.34 25.10 -9.74
N ALA A 18 4.19 25.77 -9.65
CA ALA A 18 4.12 27.22 -9.53
C ALA A 18 4.63 27.75 -8.17
N ARG A 19 4.79 26.88 -7.16
CA ARG A 19 5.29 27.19 -5.82
C ARG A 19 6.75 26.78 -5.59
N GLY A 20 7.48 26.37 -6.64
CA GLY A 20 8.90 26.04 -6.56
C GLY A 20 9.23 24.65 -6.01
N ILE A 21 8.26 23.74 -5.97
CA ILE A 21 8.51 22.32 -5.66
C ILE A 21 9.01 21.65 -6.94
N GLU A 22 10.32 21.43 -7.02
CA GLU A 22 11.00 20.98 -8.25
C GLU A 22 10.69 19.53 -8.64
N GLU A 23 10.29 18.66 -7.65
CA GLU A 23 10.07 17.23 -7.91
C GLU A 23 8.76 16.74 -7.28
N PRO A 24 7.67 16.55 -8.06
CA PRO A 24 6.41 16.01 -7.55
C PRO A 24 6.55 14.67 -6.81
N ARG A 25 7.53 13.83 -7.20
CA ARG A 25 7.82 12.55 -6.54
C ARG A 25 8.33 12.74 -5.11
N VAL A 26 9.17 13.76 -4.87
CA VAL A 26 9.69 14.06 -3.52
C VAL A 26 8.57 14.56 -2.62
N ALA A 27 7.72 15.45 -3.13
CA ALA A 27 6.59 15.98 -2.39
C ALA A 27 5.55 14.91 -2.04
N ILE A 28 5.22 14.01 -2.98
CA ILE A 28 4.33 12.87 -2.72
C ILE A 28 4.96 11.92 -1.69
N ARG A 29 6.26 11.63 -1.80
CA ARG A 29 6.96 10.79 -0.81
C ARG A 29 6.90 11.39 0.59
N GLN A 30 7.14 12.68 0.73
CA GLN A 30 7.04 13.38 2.02
C GLN A 30 5.62 13.28 2.58
N LEU A 31 4.60 13.54 1.76
CA LEU A 31 3.21 13.45 2.14
C LEU A 31 2.83 12.03 2.59
N VAL A 32 3.27 11.02 1.86
CA VAL A 32 3.07 9.59 2.19
C VAL A 32 3.76 9.25 3.51
N ASN A 33 5.01 9.72 3.71
CA ASN A 33 5.77 9.47 4.93
C ASN A 33 5.15 10.12 6.17
N GLU A 34 4.49 11.26 6.02
CA GLU A 34 3.73 11.90 7.11
C GLU A 34 2.50 11.09 7.52
N MET A 35 1.89 10.38 6.58
CA MET A 35 0.61 9.70 6.79
C MET A 35 0.72 8.23 7.15
N ILE A 36 1.74 7.52 6.67
CA ILE A 36 1.88 6.07 6.90
C ILE A 36 2.49 5.81 8.28
N GLU A 37 1.91 4.85 9.00
CA GLU A 37 2.48 4.29 10.22
C GLU A 37 3.39 3.10 9.84
N PHE A 38 4.57 3.42 9.29
CA PHE A 38 5.47 2.43 8.69
C PHE A 38 5.90 1.32 9.66
N ARG A 39 6.10 1.64 10.95
CA ARG A 39 6.49 0.61 11.93
C ARG A 39 5.39 -0.41 12.16
N GLU A 40 4.15 0.02 12.21
CA GLU A 40 3.00 -0.87 12.36
C GLU A 40 2.74 -1.66 11.08
N ALA A 41 2.83 -1.01 9.91
CA ALA A 41 2.74 -1.67 8.62
C ALA A 41 3.82 -2.77 8.47
N ALA A 42 5.06 -2.49 8.88
CA ALA A 42 6.17 -3.45 8.90
C ALA A 42 5.90 -4.62 9.86
N ALA A 43 5.40 -4.33 11.06
CA ALA A 43 5.03 -5.35 12.04
C ALA A 43 3.93 -6.27 11.51
N LEU A 44 2.90 -5.72 10.89
CA LEU A 44 1.82 -6.49 10.26
C LEU A 44 2.32 -7.34 9.09
N ALA A 45 3.20 -6.79 8.26
CA ALA A 45 3.76 -7.50 7.10
C ALA A 45 4.69 -8.65 7.52
N LEU A 46 5.54 -8.46 8.53
CA LEU A 46 6.45 -9.50 9.02
C LEU A 46 5.73 -10.51 9.93
N GLY A 47 4.61 -10.12 10.53
CA GLY A 47 3.76 -10.97 11.38
C GLY A 47 4.47 -11.43 12.64
N ALA A 48 4.31 -12.70 13.02
CA ALA A 48 4.86 -13.25 14.26
C ALA A 48 6.40 -13.12 14.36
N ALA A 49 7.10 -13.09 13.23
CA ALA A 49 8.56 -12.93 13.23
C ALA A 49 9.01 -11.55 13.72
N TRP A 50 8.16 -10.51 13.65
CA TRP A 50 8.48 -9.17 14.12
C TRP A 50 8.82 -9.13 15.60
N SER A 51 7.94 -9.65 16.45
CA SER A 51 8.09 -9.61 17.91
C SER A 51 9.28 -10.42 18.42
N SER A 52 9.77 -11.39 17.63
CA SER A 52 10.93 -12.22 17.98
C SER A 52 12.27 -11.56 17.65
N LYS A 53 12.28 -10.40 16.99
CA LYS A 53 13.52 -9.72 16.58
C LYS A 53 13.92 -8.61 17.53
N PRO A 54 15.24 -8.43 17.79
CA PRO A 54 15.78 -7.27 18.47
C PRO A 54 15.41 -5.97 17.73
N ARG A 55 15.45 -4.84 18.45
CA ARG A 55 15.04 -3.55 17.90
C ARG A 55 15.88 -3.13 16.68
N GLU A 56 17.17 -3.37 16.72
CA GLU A 56 18.10 -3.06 15.61
C GLU A 56 17.70 -3.81 14.32
N THR A 57 17.32 -5.10 14.48
CA THR A 57 16.84 -5.92 13.35
C THR A 57 15.48 -5.46 12.84
N GLN A 58 14.60 -4.98 13.74
CA GLN A 58 13.32 -4.39 13.34
C GLN A 58 13.54 -3.08 12.58
N ASP A 59 14.50 -2.25 13.00
CA ASP A 59 14.79 -0.97 12.38
C ASP A 59 15.43 -1.17 10.98
N GLU A 60 16.31 -2.15 10.81
CA GLU A 60 16.83 -2.57 9.48
C GLU A 60 15.70 -3.04 8.56
N PHE A 61 14.81 -3.91 9.06
CA PHE A 61 13.66 -4.37 8.28
C PHE A 61 12.74 -3.20 7.90
N LEU A 62 12.47 -2.30 8.83
CA LEU A 62 11.61 -1.13 8.61
C LEU A 62 12.16 -0.25 7.48
N GLU A 63 13.46 0.04 7.46
CA GLU A 63 14.10 0.83 6.41
C GLU A 63 13.92 0.17 5.03
N LEU A 64 14.23 -1.12 4.92
CA LEU A 64 14.09 -1.87 3.68
C LEU A 64 12.62 -1.97 3.24
N PHE A 65 11.72 -2.26 4.18
CA PHE A 65 10.30 -2.42 3.90
C PHE A 65 9.64 -1.11 3.44
N THR A 66 10.02 0.01 4.04
CA THR A 66 9.55 1.33 3.60
C THR A 66 9.85 1.55 2.11
N GLY A 67 11.07 1.27 1.68
CA GLY A 67 11.44 1.40 0.27
C GLY A 67 10.72 0.41 -0.65
N VAL A 68 10.49 -0.83 -0.18
CA VAL A 68 9.71 -1.85 -0.93
C VAL A 68 8.25 -1.42 -1.06
N LEU A 69 7.63 -0.94 0.03
CA LEU A 69 6.24 -0.48 0.06
C LEU A 69 6.01 0.73 -0.85
N GLU A 70 6.89 1.73 -0.78
CA GLU A 70 6.84 2.92 -1.64
C GLU A 70 6.89 2.54 -3.13
N ARG A 71 7.85 1.70 -3.51
CA ARG A 71 7.98 1.24 -4.91
C ARG A 71 6.78 0.41 -5.35
N GLY A 72 6.32 -0.51 -4.51
CA GLY A 72 5.17 -1.36 -4.78
C GLY A 72 3.88 -0.53 -4.98
N PHE A 73 3.66 0.47 -4.14
CA PHE A 73 2.54 1.39 -4.26
C PHE A 73 2.61 2.19 -5.57
N VAL A 74 3.76 2.82 -5.86
CA VAL A 74 3.96 3.59 -7.09
C VAL A 74 3.77 2.71 -8.33
N ALA A 75 4.33 1.49 -8.35
CA ALA A 75 4.19 0.56 -9.45
C ALA A 75 2.74 0.12 -9.66
N ALA A 76 2.01 -0.18 -8.58
CA ALA A 76 0.60 -0.57 -8.64
C ALA A 76 -0.27 0.55 -9.23
N ILE A 77 -0.07 1.79 -8.78
CA ILE A 77 -0.79 2.95 -9.32
C ILE A 77 -0.41 3.19 -10.79
N ALA A 78 0.87 3.20 -11.13
CA ALA A 78 1.35 3.45 -12.49
C ALA A 78 0.81 2.44 -13.50
N THR A 79 0.73 1.16 -13.11
CA THR A 79 0.23 0.08 -13.97
C THR A 79 -1.28 0.19 -14.23
N LYS A 80 -2.05 0.65 -13.22
CA LYS A 80 -3.52 0.63 -13.26
C LYS A 80 -4.12 1.94 -13.74
N ALA A 81 -3.56 3.08 -13.33
CA ALA A 81 -4.14 4.40 -13.58
C ALA A 81 -3.60 5.11 -14.84
N ASN A 82 -2.67 4.49 -15.60
CA ASN A 82 -2.01 5.12 -16.76
C ASN A 82 -1.55 6.56 -16.47
N VAL A 83 -0.63 6.70 -15.52
CA VAL A 83 -0.22 7.96 -14.86
C VAL A 83 0.43 8.98 -15.80
N ALA A 84 0.75 8.61 -17.04
CA ALA A 84 1.44 9.49 -18.02
C ALA A 84 0.73 10.83 -18.29
N GLY A 85 -0.53 10.95 -17.88
CA GLY A 85 -1.34 12.17 -18.06
C GLY A 85 -1.79 12.87 -16.77
N GLY A 86 -1.31 12.44 -15.60
CA GLY A 86 -1.79 12.88 -14.29
C GLY A 86 -2.93 11.99 -13.77
N VAL A 87 -3.00 11.87 -12.46
CA VAL A 87 -4.06 11.14 -11.73
C VAL A 87 -4.74 12.10 -10.80
N LYS A 88 -6.06 12.03 -10.73
CA LYS A 88 -6.85 12.76 -9.73
C LYS A 88 -7.39 11.77 -8.71
N ILE A 89 -7.21 12.07 -7.43
CA ILE A 89 -7.81 11.31 -6.34
C ILE A 89 -9.17 11.91 -6.04
N GLN A 90 -10.22 11.12 -6.14
CA GLN A 90 -11.57 11.49 -5.73
C GLN A 90 -11.87 10.83 -4.39
N TYR A 91 -12.17 11.65 -3.39
CA TYR A 91 -12.70 11.16 -2.11
C TYR A 91 -14.13 10.66 -2.32
N VAL A 92 -14.41 9.45 -1.82
CA VAL A 92 -15.73 8.80 -1.92
C VAL A 92 -16.46 8.83 -0.58
N GLY A 93 -15.75 8.58 0.52
CA GLY A 93 -16.33 8.59 1.86
C GLY A 93 -15.42 7.97 2.90
N GLU A 94 -15.90 7.95 4.15
CA GLU A 94 -15.17 7.34 5.26
C GLU A 94 -16.12 6.64 6.24
N SER A 95 -15.62 5.60 6.89
CA SER A 95 -16.26 4.90 7.99
C SER A 95 -15.30 4.88 9.17
N VAL A 96 -15.76 5.33 10.34
CA VAL A 96 -14.97 5.43 11.57
C VAL A 96 -15.57 4.55 12.65
N SER A 97 -14.74 3.72 13.28
CA SER A 97 -15.12 2.86 14.41
C SER A 97 -14.03 2.91 15.48
N GLY A 98 -14.25 3.69 16.54
CA GLY A 98 -13.27 3.93 17.60
C GLY A 98 -11.97 4.54 17.05
N ASP A 99 -10.87 3.83 17.22
CA ASP A 99 -9.53 4.26 16.77
C ASP A 99 -9.16 3.71 15.38
N GLN A 100 -10.12 3.16 14.67
CA GLN A 100 -9.96 2.66 13.30
C GLN A 100 -10.87 3.41 12.35
N ALA A 101 -10.41 3.61 11.12
CA ALA A 101 -11.21 4.16 10.04
C ALA A 101 -10.84 3.52 8.71
N VAL A 102 -11.80 3.52 7.78
CA VAL A 102 -11.56 3.23 6.37
C VAL A 102 -11.95 4.45 5.58
N VAL A 103 -11.05 4.92 4.73
CA VAL A 103 -11.30 6.02 3.78
C VAL A 103 -11.31 5.44 2.40
N ALA A 104 -12.43 5.60 1.70
CA ALA A 104 -12.61 5.16 0.32
C ALA A 104 -12.29 6.30 -0.65
N THR A 105 -11.48 6.02 -1.65
CA THR A 105 -11.17 6.93 -2.75
C THR A 105 -11.23 6.22 -4.08
N THR A 106 -11.29 6.99 -5.16
CA THR A 106 -11.13 6.51 -6.53
C THR A 106 -10.03 7.30 -7.21
N LEU A 107 -9.08 6.60 -7.80
CA LEU A 107 -8.09 7.21 -8.68
C LEU A 107 -8.68 7.31 -10.08
N LEU A 108 -8.90 8.53 -10.54
CA LEU A 108 -9.43 8.82 -11.87
C LEU A 108 -8.27 8.91 -12.85
N GLY A 109 -8.16 7.94 -13.75
CA GLY A 109 -7.20 7.95 -14.85
C GLY A 109 -7.78 8.64 -16.10
N ARG A 110 -6.94 9.27 -16.92
CA ARG A 110 -7.39 9.93 -18.17
C ARG A 110 -8.00 8.97 -19.20
N SER A 111 -7.70 7.69 -19.12
CA SER A 111 -8.20 6.66 -20.04
C SER A 111 -9.55 6.06 -19.64
N GLY A 112 -10.20 6.59 -18.59
CA GLY A 112 -11.49 6.07 -18.10
C GLY A 112 -11.34 4.78 -17.26
N SER A 113 -10.14 4.42 -16.87
CA SER A 113 -9.91 3.32 -15.92
C SER A 113 -9.86 3.90 -14.52
N ASP A 114 -11.00 3.89 -13.84
CA ASP A 114 -11.09 4.29 -12.45
C ASP A 114 -10.64 3.14 -11.53
N VAL A 115 -9.75 3.45 -10.59
CA VAL A 115 -9.17 2.47 -9.69
C VAL A 115 -9.62 2.78 -8.26
N PRO A 116 -10.43 1.92 -7.62
CA PRO A 116 -10.79 2.09 -6.22
C PRO A 116 -9.56 1.86 -5.34
N VAL A 117 -9.35 2.77 -4.39
CA VAL A 117 -8.28 2.69 -3.40
C VAL A 117 -8.83 3.05 -2.03
N ASP A 118 -8.78 2.08 -1.13
CA ASP A 118 -9.17 2.26 0.25
C ASP A 118 -7.94 2.35 1.16
N TYR A 119 -8.02 3.19 2.17
CA TYR A 119 -6.99 3.35 3.19
C TYR A 119 -7.54 2.89 4.53
N ARG A 120 -6.94 1.85 5.10
CA ARG A 120 -7.18 1.52 6.51
C ARG A 120 -6.33 2.42 7.37
N MET A 121 -6.97 3.07 8.31
CA MET A 121 -6.34 4.06 9.17
C MET A 121 -6.49 3.71 10.63
N VAL A 122 -5.51 4.14 11.42
CA VAL A 122 -5.50 4.02 12.88
C VAL A 122 -5.25 5.39 13.49
N ARG A 123 -5.93 5.69 14.59
CA ARG A 123 -5.73 6.93 15.33
C ARG A 123 -4.52 6.80 16.27
N ARG A 124 -3.63 7.79 16.20
CA ARG A 124 -2.45 7.94 17.07
C ARG A 124 -2.48 9.34 17.69
N GLY A 125 -2.95 9.42 18.94
CA GLY A 125 -3.27 10.69 19.57
C GLY A 125 -4.33 11.44 18.76
N ASP A 126 -4.03 12.65 18.32
CA ASP A 126 -4.94 13.50 17.53
C ASP A 126 -4.81 13.31 16.03
N ARG A 127 -4.00 12.34 15.58
CA ARG A 127 -3.72 12.14 14.15
C ARG A 127 -4.17 10.78 13.66
N TRP A 128 -4.73 10.75 12.46
CA TRP A 128 -4.99 9.53 11.72
C TRP A 128 -3.77 9.16 10.88
N LYS A 129 -3.37 7.88 10.94
CA LYS A 129 -2.26 7.30 10.20
C LYS A 129 -2.74 6.15 9.35
N VAL A 130 -2.21 6.05 8.12
CA VAL A 130 -2.49 4.93 7.22
C VAL A 130 -1.70 3.70 7.70
N GLN A 131 -2.39 2.62 7.93
CA GLN A 131 -1.85 1.33 8.34
C GLN A 131 -1.77 0.35 7.15
N ASP A 132 -2.69 0.47 6.20
CA ASP A 132 -2.75 -0.38 5.01
C ASP A 132 -3.41 0.37 3.85
N VAL A 133 -3.03 0.02 2.63
CA VAL A 133 -3.64 0.50 1.40
C VAL A 133 -4.21 -0.68 0.63
N ILE A 134 -5.46 -0.59 0.22
CA ILE A 134 -6.18 -1.62 -0.51
C ILE A 134 -6.47 -1.09 -1.91
N ILE A 135 -5.95 -1.74 -2.93
CA ILE A 135 -6.11 -1.37 -4.34
C ILE A 135 -6.91 -2.46 -5.04
N GLU A 136 -8.10 -2.15 -5.55
CA GLU A 136 -9.02 -3.14 -6.13
C GLU A 136 -9.19 -4.38 -5.23
N ASP A 137 -9.55 -4.17 -3.99
CA ASP A 137 -9.76 -5.20 -2.97
C ASP A 137 -8.50 -5.97 -2.55
N VAL A 138 -7.31 -5.59 -3.02
CA VAL A 138 -6.04 -6.22 -2.65
C VAL A 138 -5.28 -5.37 -1.64
N SER A 139 -5.19 -5.86 -0.40
CA SER A 139 -4.37 -5.23 0.66
C SER A 139 -2.88 -5.38 0.34
N LEU A 140 -2.14 -4.27 0.32
CA LEU A 140 -0.69 -4.27 0.12
C LEU A 140 0.02 -4.98 1.28
N ILE A 141 -0.37 -4.70 2.51
CA ILE A 141 0.26 -5.30 3.69
C ILE A 141 -0.01 -6.80 3.77
N ALA A 142 -1.25 -7.24 3.50
CA ALA A 142 -1.56 -8.67 3.47
C ALA A 142 -0.81 -9.42 2.35
N ASN A 143 -0.63 -8.78 1.20
CA ASN A 143 0.14 -9.33 0.09
C ASN A 143 1.62 -9.52 0.48
N TYR A 144 2.27 -8.49 1.06
CA TYR A 144 3.64 -8.62 1.56
C TYR A 144 3.76 -9.65 2.68
N ARG A 145 2.79 -9.70 3.61
CA ARG A 145 2.76 -10.73 4.65
C ARG A 145 2.75 -12.14 4.08
N ALA A 146 1.94 -12.39 3.05
CA ALA A 146 1.90 -13.69 2.39
C ALA A 146 3.24 -14.02 1.71
N GLN A 147 3.87 -13.06 1.03
CA GLN A 147 5.18 -13.21 0.40
C GLN A 147 6.28 -13.50 1.44
N PHE A 148 6.37 -12.69 2.49
CA PHE A 148 7.38 -12.87 3.55
C PHE A 148 7.19 -14.17 4.31
N SER A 149 5.94 -14.55 4.61
CA SER A 149 5.64 -15.85 5.24
C SER A 149 6.07 -17.03 4.37
N ARG A 150 5.96 -16.93 3.04
CA ARG A 150 6.46 -17.95 2.12
C ARG A 150 7.98 -18.02 2.14
N ILE A 151 8.66 -16.87 2.06
CA ILE A 151 10.12 -16.81 2.09
C ILE A 151 10.65 -17.39 3.41
N LEU A 152 10.06 -16.99 4.55
CA LEU A 152 10.50 -17.42 5.88
C LEU A 152 10.25 -18.91 6.20
N ARG A 153 9.41 -19.60 5.40
CA ARG A 153 9.28 -21.07 5.49
C ARG A 153 10.47 -21.81 4.87
N ASP A 154 11.00 -21.23 3.77
CA ASP A 154 12.01 -21.91 2.96
C ASP A 154 13.43 -21.39 3.26
N TYR A 155 13.54 -20.17 3.79
CA TYR A 155 14.80 -19.47 4.04
C TYR A 155 14.85 -18.83 5.43
N PRO A 156 16.04 -18.71 6.03
CA PRO A 156 16.21 -17.94 7.26
C PRO A 156 15.93 -16.45 7.03
N TYR A 157 15.75 -15.70 8.11
CA TYR A 157 15.48 -14.25 8.06
C TYR A 157 16.49 -13.46 7.21
N THR A 158 17.78 -13.83 7.27
CA THR A 158 18.82 -13.22 6.43
C THR A 158 18.56 -13.37 4.93
N GLY A 159 17.92 -14.48 4.54
CA GLY A 159 17.50 -14.70 3.15
C GLY A 159 16.36 -13.77 2.73
N LEU A 160 15.43 -13.43 3.64
CA LEU A 160 14.40 -12.41 3.40
C LEU A 160 15.06 -11.04 3.20
N ILE A 161 15.96 -10.64 4.09
CA ILE A 161 16.67 -9.37 3.99
C ILE A 161 17.47 -9.26 2.67
N ALA A 162 18.17 -10.34 2.29
CA ALA A 162 18.92 -10.38 1.02
C ALA A 162 17.98 -10.18 -0.19
N LYS A 163 16.81 -10.81 -0.19
CA LYS A 163 15.79 -10.62 -1.24
C LYS A 163 15.26 -9.19 -1.28
N MET A 164 14.93 -8.61 -0.13
CA MET A 164 14.44 -7.22 -0.06
C MET A 164 15.49 -6.22 -0.57
N ARG A 165 16.77 -6.46 -0.30
CA ARG A 165 17.89 -5.67 -0.86
C ARG A 165 18.06 -5.85 -2.37
N GLY A 166 17.84 -7.06 -2.88
CA GLY A 166 17.88 -7.38 -4.31
C GLY A 166 16.68 -6.79 -5.07
N GLU A 167 15.48 -6.85 -4.51
CA GLU A 167 14.27 -6.23 -5.06
C GLU A 167 14.32 -4.70 -5.01
N ALA A 168 15.21 -4.13 -4.22
CA ALA A 168 15.54 -2.70 -4.34
C ALA A 168 16.04 -2.34 -5.75
N THR A 169 16.44 -3.32 -6.55
CA THR A 169 16.95 -3.16 -7.91
C THR A 169 15.91 -3.51 -8.99
N GLU A 170 14.85 -4.29 -8.66
CA GLU A 170 13.82 -4.73 -9.63
C GLU A 170 12.40 -4.53 -9.06
N ALA A 171 11.68 -3.53 -9.56
CA ALA A 171 10.29 -3.28 -9.21
C ALA A 171 9.35 -4.22 -9.96
N SER A 172 8.87 -5.28 -9.29
CA SER A 172 7.77 -6.11 -9.80
C SER A 172 6.46 -5.80 -9.07
N PRO A 173 5.37 -5.51 -9.79
CA PRO A 173 4.05 -5.25 -9.19
C PRO A 173 3.48 -6.51 -8.51
N PRO A 174 2.60 -6.36 -7.50
CA PRO A 174 1.98 -7.49 -6.82
C PRO A 174 1.19 -8.37 -7.80
N THR A 175 1.55 -9.64 -7.88
CA THR A 175 0.86 -10.62 -8.73
C THR A 175 -0.49 -10.98 -8.10
N ARG A 176 -1.58 -10.81 -8.85
CA ARG A 176 -2.92 -11.29 -8.46
C ARG A 176 -2.85 -12.78 -8.15
N GLN A 177 -3.07 -13.17 -6.90
CA GLN A 177 -3.46 -14.55 -6.61
C GLN A 177 -4.88 -14.75 -7.13
N ARG A 178 -5.02 -15.52 -8.22
CA ARG A 178 -6.33 -16.00 -8.68
C ARG A 178 -7.01 -16.70 -7.51
N ALA A 179 -8.13 -16.15 -7.06
CA ALA A 179 -9.03 -16.84 -6.17
C ALA A 179 -9.37 -18.19 -6.80
N ALA A 180 -9.25 -19.26 -6.03
CA ALA A 180 -9.68 -20.60 -6.47
C ALA A 180 -11.17 -20.53 -6.83
N PRO A 181 -11.62 -21.17 -7.94
CA PRO A 181 -13.02 -21.20 -8.30
C PRO A 181 -13.80 -21.90 -7.17
N ALA A 182 -14.90 -21.28 -6.75
CA ALA A 182 -15.82 -21.85 -5.79
C ALA A 182 -16.30 -23.22 -6.29
N PRO A 183 -16.47 -24.23 -5.42
CA PRO A 183 -16.96 -25.54 -5.83
C PRO A 183 -18.38 -25.40 -6.40
N SER A 184 -18.55 -25.83 -7.63
CA SER A 184 -19.84 -25.90 -8.32
C SER A 184 -20.80 -26.77 -7.50
N ARG A 185 -21.92 -26.19 -7.06
CA ARG A 185 -23.02 -26.92 -6.45
C ARG A 185 -23.59 -27.88 -7.50
N CYS A 186 -23.35 -29.17 -7.31
CA CYS A 186 -24.09 -30.20 -8.02
C CYS A 186 -25.57 -30.10 -7.65
N HIS A 187 -26.41 -29.67 -8.58
CA HIS A 187 -27.84 -29.85 -8.51
C HIS A 187 -28.12 -31.35 -8.74
N GLY A 188 -28.36 -32.04 -7.64
CA GLY A 188 -28.96 -33.37 -7.69
C GLY A 188 -30.36 -33.29 -8.28
N ARG A 189 -30.51 -33.80 -9.45
CA ARG A 189 -31.81 -34.05 -10.10
C ARG A 189 -32.37 -35.37 -9.50
N ALA A 190 -33.35 -35.22 -8.61
CA ALA A 190 -34.19 -36.37 -8.24
C ALA A 190 -35.19 -36.63 -9.36
N GLY A 191 -35.16 -37.82 -9.91
CA GLY A 191 -36.24 -38.42 -10.66
C GLY A 191 -37.08 -39.33 -9.75
#